data_cb1a71c2e0922bb5d9b483925f5a6844
#
_entry.id   cb1a71c2e0922bb5d9b483925f5a6844
#
_cell.length_a   1.000
_cell.length_b   1.000
_cell.length_c   1.000
_cell.angle_alpha   90.00
_cell.angle_beta   90.00
_cell.angle_gamma   90.00
#
_symmetry.space_group_name_H-M   'P 1'
#
loop_
_entity.id
_entity.type
_entity.pdbx_description
1 polymer ?
#
loop_
_entity_poly.entity_id
_entity_poly.type
_entity_poly.pdbx_seq_one_letter_code
_entity_poly.pdbx_strand_id
1 'polypeptide(L)'
;DNPLIRNPISLPQNDITYTVRVSNNAGCFDDASIRVHVFRIKPDLLVPNAFTPNGDGDNDIFKPIPIGMKSVDIFRVYNRWGQMLYSGTGNGAGWDGTFAGRKQEMATYVWYAEGVDYLNNKLRRKGSVILIR
;
A
#
# COMPACT_ATOMS: atom_id res chain seq x y z
N ASP A 1 7.68 18.27 -24.85
CA ASP A 1 6.92 17.66 -25.97
C ASP A 1 5.93 18.65 -26.55
N ASN A 2 5.60 18.50 -27.85
CA ASN A 2 4.63 19.34 -28.52
C ASN A 2 3.20 18.91 -28.10
N PRO A 3 2.38 19.77 -27.45
CA PRO A 3 1.04 19.42 -26.98
C PRO A 3 0.02 19.24 -28.11
N LEU A 4 0.38 19.57 -29.35
CA LEU A 4 -0.51 19.48 -30.51
C LEU A 4 -0.39 18.16 -31.28
N ILE A 5 0.46 17.25 -30.85
CA ILE A 5 0.57 15.92 -31.47
C ILE A 5 -0.50 14.98 -30.88
N ARG A 6 -0.94 14.02 -31.69
CA ARG A 6 -2.01 13.08 -31.33
C ARG A 6 -1.68 12.21 -30.09
N ASN A 7 -0.40 11.88 -29.89
CA ASN A 7 0.09 11.05 -28.78
C ASN A 7 1.29 11.75 -28.11
N PRO A 8 1.08 12.80 -27.29
CA PRO A 8 2.17 13.47 -26.59
C PRO A 8 2.73 12.55 -25.49
N ILE A 9 4.06 12.56 -25.35
CA ILE A 9 4.76 11.89 -24.25
C ILE A 9 5.15 12.93 -23.22
N SER A 10 4.87 12.69 -21.96
CA SER A 10 5.29 13.54 -20.84
C SER A 10 5.98 12.73 -19.76
N LEU A 11 7.03 13.30 -19.17
CA LEU A 11 7.81 12.75 -18.05
C LEU A 11 7.75 13.73 -16.88
N PRO A 12 6.64 13.75 -16.13
CA PRO A 12 6.47 14.69 -15.03
C PRO A 12 7.40 14.32 -13.87
N GLN A 13 8.02 15.34 -13.25
CA GLN A 13 8.85 15.19 -12.05
C GLN A 13 8.09 15.48 -10.74
N ASN A 14 6.89 16.01 -10.85
CA ASN A 14 5.98 16.31 -9.75
C ASN A 14 4.57 15.89 -10.12
N ASP A 15 3.69 15.78 -9.11
CA ASP A 15 2.27 15.61 -9.34
C ASP A 15 1.74 16.68 -10.28
N ILE A 16 1.02 16.25 -11.30
CA ILE A 16 0.47 17.15 -12.32
C ILE A 16 -0.90 16.67 -12.78
N THR A 17 -1.75 17.60 -13.13
CA THR A 17 -3.02 17.32 -13.80
C THR A 17 -2.89 17.71 -15.28
N TYR A 18 -3.12 16.75 -16.17
CA TYR A 18 -3.23 17.01 -17.61
C TYR A 18 -4.68 17.18 -17.98
N THR A 19 -4.94 18.20 -18.80
CA THR A 19 -6.27 18.43 -19.37
C THR A 19 -6.18 18.36 -20.89
N VAL A 20 -7.06 17.59 -21.48
CA VAL A 20 -7.21 17.48 -22.94
C VAL A 20 -8.49 18.20 -23.32
N ARG A 21 -8.39 19.11 -24.30
CA ARG A 21 -9.55 19.76 -24.90
C ARG A 21 -9.71 19.27 -26.35
N VAL A 22 -10.89 18.79 -26.65
CA VAL A 22 -11.28 18.41 -28.00
C VAL A 22 -12.29 19.44 -28.50
N SER A 23 -12.07 20.01 -29.71
CA SER A 23 -12.97 20.97 -30.33
C SER A 23 -13.27 20.57 -31.74
N ASN A 24 -14.47 20.94 -32.21
CA ASN A 24 -14.89 20.80 -33.62
C ASN A 24 -14.89 22.15 -34.36
N ASN A 25 -15.06 22.10 -35.66
CA ASN A 25 -15.08 23.32 -36.49
C ASN A 25 -16.30 24.22 -36.23
N ALA A 26 -17.32 23.73 -35.50
CA ALA A 26 -18.50 24.50 -35.08
C ALA A 26 -18.30 25.24 -33.75
N GLY A 27 -17.12 25.15 -33.15
CA GLY A 27 -16.76 25.82 -31.89
C GLY A 27 -17.21 25.09 -30.63
N CYS A 28 -17.80 23.91 -30.73
CA CYS A 28 -18.09 23.06 -29.56
C CYS A 28 -16.80 22.43 -29.06
N PHE A 29 -16.64 22.35 -27.73
CA PHE A 29 -15.49 21.70 -27.09
C PHE A 29 -15.95 20.83 -25.92
N ASP A 30 -15.12 19.87 -25.57
CA ASP A 30 -15.22 19.05 -24.36
C ASP A 30 -13.82 18.87 -23.74
N ASP A 31 -13.77 18.83 -22.41
CA ASP A 31 -12.54 18.73 -21.65
C ASP A 31 -12.54 17.45 -20.80
N ALA A 32 -11.41 16.76 -20.82
CA ALA A 32 -11.14 15.64 -19.93
C ALA A 32 -9.83 15.87 -19.16
N SER A 33 -9.79 15.51 -17.89
CA SER A 33 -8.60 15.69 -17.06
C SER A 33 -8.19 14.38 -16.40
N ILE A 34 -6.87 14.18 -16.29
CA ILE A 34 -6.26 13.08 -15.55
C ILE A 34 -5.19 13.63 -14.61
N ARG A 35 -5.25 13.23 -13.35
CA ARG A 35 -4.19 13.54 -12.36
C ARG A 35 -3.16 12.43 -12.36
N VAL A 36 -1.89 12.81 -12.52
CA VAL A 36 -0.74 11.91 -12.47
C VAL A 36 0.02 12.16 -11.17
N HIS A 37 0.13 11.13 -10.33
CA HIS A 37 0.95 11.15 -9.13
C HIS A 37 2.35 10.63 -9.44
N VAL A 38 3.37 11.38 -9.03
CA VAL A 38 4.78 11.03 -9.24
C VAL A 38 5.39 10.51 -7.94
N PHE A 39 5.58 9.21 -7.86
CA PHE A 39 6.28 8.59 -6.73
C PHE A 39 7.79 8.76 -6.89
N ARG A 40 8.40 9.55 -6.02
CA ARG A 40 9.85 9.77 -5.99
C ARG A 40 10.61 8.74 -5.16
N ILE A 41 9.90 7.97 -4.36
CA ILE A 41 10.42 6.95 -3.48
C ILE A 41 10.16 5.59 -4.14
N LYS A 42 11.18 4.73 -4.11
CA LYS A 42 11.03 3.36 -4.59
C LYS A 42 9.87 2.68 -3.85
N PRO A 43 8.97 1.98 -4.57
CA PRO A 43 7.87 1.25 -3.93
C PRO A 43 8.39 0.28 -2.87
N ASP A 44 7.76 0.28 -1.71
CA ASP A 44 8.10 -0.63 -0.61
C ASP A 44 6.89 -0.93 0.29
N LEU A 45 7.00 -2.03 1.02
CA LEU A 45 6.12 -2.41 2.12
C LEU A 45 6.90 -2.22 3.42
N LEU A 46 6.72 -1.09 4.07
CA LEU A 46 7.28 -0.86 5.40
C LEU A 46 6.42 -1.59 6.43
N VAL A 47 7.05 -2.33 7.32
CA VAL A 47 6.33 -3.06 8.36
C VAL A 47 7.00 -2.74 9.69
N PRO A 48 6.22 -2.30 10.70
CA PRO A 48 6.75 -2.02 12.03
C PRO A 48 7.44 -3.24 12.65
N ASN A 49 8.39 -3.02 13.52
CA ASN A 49 9.08 -4.07 14.26
C ASN A 49 8.49 -4.36 15.65
N ALA A 50 7.56 -3.52 16.11
CA ALA A 50 6.82 -3.70 17.35
C ALA A 50 5.42 -3.06 17.24
N PHE A 51 4.46 -3.53 18.03
CA PHE A 51 3.14 -2.91 18.19
C PHE A 51 2.59 -3.19 19.59
N THR A 52 1.62 -2.36 20.02
CA THR A 52 1.09 -2.33 21.38
C THR A 52 -0.43 -2.37 21.38
N PRO A 53 -1.08 -3.54 21.24
CA PRO A 53 -2.55 -3.64 21.20
C PRO A 53 -3.15 -3.48 22.61
N ASN A 54 -3.13 -2.27 23.16
CA ASN A 54 -3.62 -1.90 24.48
C ASN A 54 -4.97 -1.16 24.44
N GLY A 55 -5.42 -0.73 23.24
CA GLY A 55 -6.71 -0.05 23.03
C GLY A 55 -6.65 1.46 23.24
N ASP A 56 -5.46 2.08 23.18
CA ASP A 56 -5.30 3.53 23.30
C ASP A 56 -5.46 4.27 21.95
N GLY A 57 -5.56 3.53 20.84
CA GLY A 57 -5.70 4.05 19.48
C GLY A 57 -4.40 4.18 18.73
N ASP A 58 -3.25 4.02 19.41
CA ASP A 58 -1.92 4.12 18.81
C ASP A 58 -1.25 2.75 18.75
N ASN A 59 -0.79 2.34 17.55
CA ASN A 59 -0.10 1.06 17.31
C ASN A 59 -0.88 -0.19 17.77
N ASP A 60 -2.18 -0.11 17.90
CA ASP A 60 -3.05 -1.23 18.29
C ASP A 60 -3.14 -2.31 17.22
N ILE A 61 -2.91 -1.94 15.96
CA ILE A 61 -3.02 -2.83 14.81
C ILE A 61 -1.68 -2.95 14.11
N PHE A 62 -1.18 -4.16 14.06
CA PHE A 62 0.04 -4.49 13.30
C PHE A 62 -0.30 -4.68 11.82
N LYS A 63 0.16 -3.78 10.97
CA LYS A 63 -0.14 -3.76 9.54
C LYS A 63 1.03 -3.27 8.70
N PRO A 64 1.15 -3.72 7.44
CA PRO A 64 2.08 -3.13 6.49
C PRO A 64 1.65 -1.71 6.10
N ILE A 65 2.64 -0.86 5.86
CA ILE A 65 2.47 0.51 5.38
C ILE A 65 2.94 0.52 3.92
N PRO A 66 2.01 0.50 2.95
CA PRO A 66 2.37 0.46 1.54
C PRO A 66 2.82 1.85 1.06
N ILE A 67 4.02 1.95 0.50
CA ILE A 67 4.55 3.16 -0.11
C ILE A 67 4.68 2.92 -1.61
N GLY A 68 3.99 3.72 -2.43
CA GLY A 68 4.02 3.54 -3.90
C GLY A 68 3.48 2.19 -4.37
N MET A 69 2.68 1.51 -3.55
CA MET A 69 2.06 0.22 -3.87
C MET A 69 0.62 0.42 -4.32
N LYS A 70 0.21 -0.35 -5.30
CA LYS A 70 -1.17 -0.41 -5.80
C LYS A 70 -2.06 -1.21 -4.85
N SER A 71 -1.56 -2.35 -4.38
CA SER A 71 -2.28 -3.24 -3.47
C SER A 71 -1.34 -4.03 -2.55
N VAL A 72 -1.87 -4.39 -1.38
CA VAL A 72 -1.31 -5.45 -0.53
C VAL A 72 -2.13 -6.71 -0.77
N ASP A 73 -1.55 -7.70 -1.42
CA ASP A 73 -2.27 -8.90 -1.84
C ASP A 73 -2.34 -9.93 -0.72
N ILE A 74 -1.29 -10.00 0.09
CA ILE A 74 -1.18 -10.95 1.21
C ILE A 74 -0.50 -10.26 2.38
N PHE A 75 -1.09 -10.39 3.56
CA PHE A 75 -0.44 -10.11 4.83
C PHE A 75 -0.76 -11.22 5.83
N ARG A 76 0.26 -11.91 6.35
CA ARG A 76 0.12 -13.05 7.26
C ARG A 76 1.03 -12.90 8.47
N VAL A 77 0.55 -13.37 9.63
CA VAL A 77 1.32 -13.42 10.86
C VAL A 77 1.31 -14.84 11.41
N TYR A 78 2.46 -15.27 11.91
CA TYR A 78 2.70 -16.62 12.43
C TYR A 78 3.34 -16.55 13.81
N ASN A 79 3.04 -17.52 14.65
CA ASN A 79 3.77 -17.72 15.89
C ASN A 79 5.10 -18.46 15.64
N ARG A 80 5.90 -18.63 16.71
CA ARG A 80 7.20 -19.33 16.65
C ARG A 80 7.14 -20.80 16.23
N TRP A 81 5.95 -21.42 16.29
CA TRP A 81 5.73 -22.81 15.83
C TRP A 81 5.26 -22.89 14.39
N GLY A 82 5.17 -21.77 13.68
CA GLY A 82 4.72 -21.72 12.31
C GLY A 82 3.20 -21.77 12.14
N GLN A 83 2.43 -21.68 13.22
CA GLN A 83 0.98 -21.58 13.14
C GLN A 83 0.58 -20.20 12.66
N MET A 84 -0.26 -20.13 11.63
CA MET A 84 -0.81 -18.89 11.12
C MET A 84 -1.87 -18.35 12.09
N LEU A 85 -1.64 -17.15 12.61
CA LEU A 85 -2.54 -16.45 13.53
C LEU A 85 -3.44 -15.45 12.81
N TYR A 86 -2.94 -14.87 11.71
CA TYR A 86 -3.65 -13.88 10.93
C TYR A 86 -3.36 -14.03 9.44
N SER A 87 -4.37 -13.81 8.62
CA SER A 87 -4.25 -13.64 7.17
C SER A 87 -5.24 -12.60 6.69
N GLY A 88 -4.77 -11.62 5.94
CA GLY A 88 -5.60 -10.56 5.38
C GLY A 88 -5.10 -10.12 4.02
N THR A 89 -5.95 -9.39 3.29
CA THR A 89 -5.68 -8.81 1.98
C THR A 89 -6.14 -7.34 1.95
N GLY A 90 -5.60 -6.57 1.02
CA GLY A 90 -5.92 -5.15 0.87
C GLY A 90 -5.10 -4.24 1.77
N ASN A 91 -5.14 -2.95 1.47
CA ASN A 91 -4.31 -1.93 2.12
C ASN A 91 -4.68 -1.66 3.60
N GLY A 92 -5.82 -2.20 4.05
CA GLY A 92 -6.27 -2.12 5.45
C GLY A 92 -6.03 -3.38 6.27
N ALA A 93 -5.44 -4.45 5.68
CA ALA A 93 -5.17 -5.69 6.39
C ALA A 93 -4.24 -5.45 7.59
N GLY A 94 -4.64 -5.89 8.77
CA GLY A 94 -3.84 -5.73 9.99
C GLY A 94 -4.30 -6.64 11.11
N TRP A 95 -3.33 -7.07 11.93
CA TRP A 95 -3.54 -7.97 13.05
C TRP A 95 -3.60 -7.21 14.38
N ASP A 96 -4.61 -7.47 15.18
CA ASP A 96 -4.88 -6.84 16.48
C ASP A 96 -4.23 -7.57 17.68
N GLY A 97 -3.36 -8.54 17.42
CA GLY A 97 -2.74 -9.34 18.48
C GLY A 97 -3.65 -10.40 19.09
N THR A 98 -4.76 -10.76 18.42
CA THR A 98 -5.65 -11.84 18.86
C THR A 98 -5.62 -13.03 17.91
N PHE A 99 -5.99 -14.21 18.41
CA PHE A 99 -6.24 -15.41 17.61
C PHE A 99 -7.41 -16.19 18.22
N ALA A 100 -8.41 -16.51 17.39
CA ALA A 100 -9.64 -17.17 17.85
C ALA A 100 -10.31 -16.48 19.07
N GLY A 101 -10.32 -15.14 19.08
CA GLY A 101 -10.90 -14.31 20.14
C GLY A 101 -10.06 -14.22 21.43
N ARG A 102 -8.85 -14.78 21.43
CA ARG A 102 -7.94 -14.74 22.58
C ARG A 102 -6.74 -13.86 22.31
N LYS A 103 -6.39 -13.00 23.27
CA LYS A 103 -5.18 -12.19 23.23
C LYS A 103 -3.95 -13.10 23.20
N GLN A 104 -3.04 -12.83 22.29
CA GLN A 104 -1.77 -13.53 22.19
C GLN A 104 -0.78 -12.96 23.21
N GLU A 105 0.18 -13.77 23.64
CA GLU A 105 1.19 -13.39 24.62
C GLU A 105 2.19 -12.37 24.05
N MET A 106 2.83 -11.60 24.94
CA MET A 106 3.98 -10.76 24.58
C MET A 106 5.12 -11.65 24.10
N ALA A 107 5.39 -11.61 22.82
CA ALA A 107 6.39 -12.45 22.16
C ALA A 107 6.79 -11.87 20.82
N THR A 108 7.77 -12.52 20.19
CA THR A 108 8.13 -12.26 18.80
C THR A 108 7.30 -13.15 17.87
N TYR A 109 6.71 -12.51 16.86
CA TYR A 109 5.93 -13.15 15.80
C TYR A 109 6.63 -12.95 14.46
N VAL A 110 6.40 -13.86 13.53
CA VAL A 110 6.93 -13.79 12.16
C VAL A 110 5.84 -13.34 11.23
N TRP A 111 6.16 -12.48 10.28
CA TRP A 111 5.20 -12.01 9.31
C TRP A 111 5.71 -12.14 7.87
N TYR A 112 4.77 -12.21 6.95
CA TYR A 112 4.99 -12.20 5.51
C TYR A 112 3.99 -11.26 4.85
N ALA A 113 4.48 -10.42 3.93
CA ALA A 113 3.67 -9.51 3.15
C ALA A 113 4.04 -9.58 1.67
N GLU A 114 3.04 -9.56 0.81
CA GLU A 114 3.17 -9.49 -0.65
C GLU A 114 2.23 -8.41 -1.19
N GLY A 115 2.69 -7.67 -2.19
CA GLY A 115 1.88 -6.67 -2.85
C GLY A 115 2.40 -6.37 -4.24
N VAL A 116 1.68 -5.51 -4.95
CA VAL A 116 1.98 -5.09 -6.32
C VAL A 116 2.13 -3.58 -6.36
N ASP A 117 3.16 -3.09 -7.01
CA ASP A 117 3.35 -1.66 -7.25
C ASP A 117 2.50 -1.14 -8.44
N TYR A 118 2.53 0.17 -8.69
CA TYR A 118 1.81 0.77 -9.81
C TYR A 118 2.35 0.40 -11.20
N LEU A 119 3.53 -0.24 -11.26
CA LEU A 119 4.11 -0.79 -12.48
C LEU A 119 3.82 -2.30 -12.64
N ASN A 120 2.96 -2.88 -11.78
CA ASN A 120 2.62 -4.30 -11.70
C ASN A 120 3.80 -5.22 -11.32
N ASN A 121 4.84 -4.69 -10.69
CA ASN A 121 5.90 -5.52 -10.13
C ASN A 121 5.45 -6.08 -8.78
N LYS A 122 5.67 -7.36 -8.55
CA LYS A 122 5.44 -8.01 -7.26
C LYS A 122 6.57 -7.72 -6.29
N LEU A 123 6.20 -7.33 -5.08
CA LEU A 123 7.13 -7.07 -3.99
C LEU A 123 6.75 -7.94 -2.80
N ARG A 124 7.76 -8.60 -2.22
CA ARG A 124 7.61 -9.50 -1.07
C ARG A 124 8.51 -9.02 0.06
N ARG A 125 7.98 -9.06 1.28
CA ARG A 125 8.70 -8.75 2.51
C ARG A 125 8.36 -9.78 3.57
N LYS A 126 9.34 -10.05 4.43
CA LYS A 126 9.17 -10.91 5.60
C LYS A 126 10.05 -10.40 6.73
N GLY A 127 9.66 -10.68 7.93
CA GLY A 127 10.42 -10.26 9.11
C GLY A 127 9.78 -10.72 10.40
N SER A 128 10.17 -10.09 11.49
CA SER A 128 9.61 -10.32 12.81
C SER A 128 9.02 -9.03 13.39
N VAL A 129 8.07 -9.20 14.31
CA VAL A 129 7.45 -8.14 15.09
C VAL A 129 7.36 -8.56 16.54
N ILE A 130 7.53 -7.61 17.45
CA ILE A 130 7.36 -7.83 18.89
C ILE A 130 5.99 -7.28 19.28
N LEU A 131 5.17 -8.12 19.91
CA LEU A 131 3.94 -7.71 20.57
C LEU A 131 4.27 -7.34 22.02
N ILE A 132 3.92 -6.11 22.41
CA ILE A 132 4.10 -5.53 23.75
C ILE A 132 2.72 -5.13 24.29
N ARG A 133 2.52 -5.21 25.61
CA ARG A 133 1.30 -4.72 26.30
C ARG A 133 1.68 -4.04 27.60
#